data_4315244feb99fc1facf76756c750e597
#
_entry.id   4315244feb99fc1facf76756c750e597
#
_cell.length_a   1.000
_cell.length_b   1.000
_cell.length_c   1.000
_cell.angle_alpha   90.00
_cell.angle_beta   90.00
_cell.angle_gamma   90.00
#
_symmetry.space_group_name_H-M   'P 1'
#
loop_
_entity.id
_entity.type
_entity.pdbx_description
1 polymer ?
#
loop_
_entity_poly.entity_id
_entity_poly.type
_entity_poly.pdbx_seq_one_letter_code
_entity_poly.pdbx_strand_id
1 'polypeptide(L)'
;MAGTTSTNQYLVIFTLCIACLLGSLHFYEVFPLTLGFQGRWVGVILEGQLGNQLWGMASSHGIARARDANWCWVDTTGRWATYQHYIQWLTSAPRQCENDGWANVILWVFSPYHFISDNGNFAKYQDIFVSSSKPRILMKGMLQSYKFFNPDLPIPFKLRAASMARRWVGVRNITVAIHIRRGDKLWDIGNVAPPLSYYNLAISMLTQLFPQDPQTFVIVTDDPGWVQAQSEFSGMHTLMSEDPSFDMAVIAACKHKIISIGTFGWWGAFLGDTGDNRTSAVIYPTLQMQWPKASGFDNSDYFPQHWTGIDYALEN
;
A
#
# COMPACT_ATOMS: atom_id res chain seq x y z
N MET A 1 29.23 36.04 29.56
CA MET A 1 28.14 36.61 28.76
C MET A 1 27.35 35.44 28.17
N ALA A 2 26.37 34.96 28.87
CA ALA A 2 25.44 33.94 28.40
C ALA A 2 24.13 34.18 29.15
N GLY A 3 23.04 34.51 28.48
CA GLY A 3 21.76 34.57 29.20
C GLY A 3 20.70 35.55 28.66
N THR A 4 20.59 35.76 27.33
CA THR A 4 19.51 36.65 26.81
C THR A 4 18.68 36.05 25.69
N THR A 5 18.96 34.84 25.21
CA THR A 5 18.23 34.22 24.10
C THR A 5 17.01 33.37 24.53
N SER A 6 16.95 32.93 25.77
CA SER A 6 15.87 32.04 26.27
C SER A 6 14.57 32.83 26.58
N THR A 7 14.68 34.03 27.11
CA THR A 7 13.51 34.79 27.59
C THR A 7 12.65 35.33 26.41
N ASN A 8 13.25 35.65 25.29
CA ASN A 8 12.53 36.17 24.12
C ASN A 8 11.70 35.07 23.43
N GLN A 9 12.14 33.83 23.47
CA GLN A 9 11.39 32.73 22.87
C GLN A 9 10.11 32.40 23.66
N TYR A 10 10.17 32.43 24.98
CA TYR A 10 8.97 32.20 25.82
C TYR A 10 7.98 33.38 25.73
N LEU A 11 8.48 34.60 25.56
CA LEU A 11 7.62 35.78 25.40
C LEU A 11 6.84 35.74 24.08
N VAL A 12 7.46 35.29 22.98
CA VAL A 12 6.80 35.13 21.68
C VAL A 12 5.74 34.01 21.74
N ILE A 13 6.03 32.90 22.37
CA ILE A 13 5.06 31.78 22.53
C ILE A 13 3.88 32.22 23.40
N PHE A 14 4.16 32.95 24.50
CA PHE A 14 3.12 33.42 25.40
C PHE A 14 2.24 34.49 24.74
N THR A 15 2.82 35.39 23.95
CA THR A 15 2.08 36.40 23.18
C THR A 15 1.21 35.75 22.09
N LEU A 16 1.70 34.71 21.41
CA LEU A 16 0.93 33.96 20.45
C LEU A 16 -0.23 33.18 21.11
N CYS A 17 -0.02 32.61 22.29
CA CYS A 17 -1.08 31.97 23.05
C CYS A 17 -2.17 32.91 23.52
N ILE A 18 -1.80 34.14 23.97
CA ILE A 18 -2.77 35.19 24.38
C ILE A 18 -3.53 35.69 23.16
N ALA A 19 -2.89 35.90 22.02
CA ALA A 19 -3.54 36.31 20.78
C ALA A 19 -4.56 35.23 20.29
N CYS A 20 -4.29 33.95 20.50
CA CYS A 20 -5.21 32.86 20.19
C CYS A 20 -6.44 32.82 21.14
N LEU A 21 -6.26 33.24 22.39
CA LEU A 21 -7.36 33.28 23.38
C LEU A 21 -8.27 34.52 23.22
N LEU A 22 -7.78 35.60 22.63
CA LEU A 22 -8.52 36.86 22.53
C LEU A 22 -9.08 37.20 21.14
N GLY A 23 -8.78 36.38 20.09
CA GLY A 23 -9.15 36.74 18.73
C GLY A 23 -9.53 35.60 17.81
N SER A 24 -10.65 34.93 18.08
CA SER A 24 -11.08 33.80 17.26
C SER A 24 -11.68 34.13 15.88
N LEU A 25 -11.71 35.38 15.43
CA LEU A 25 -12.37 35.76 14.17
C LEU A 25 -11.53 36.60 13.18
N HIS A 26 -10.42 37.18 13.58
CA HIS A 26 -9.59 38.02 12.70
C HIS A 26 -8.22 37.45 12.34
N PHE A 27 -7.82 36.31 12.91
CA PHE A 27 -6.51 35.70 12.68
C PHE A 27 -6.38 35.04 11.29
N TYR A 28 -7.50 34.73 10.64
CA TYR A 28 -7.49 34.13 9.31
C TYR A 28 -7.14 35.10 8.17
N GLU A 29 -7.27 36.40 8.39
CA GLU A 29 -7.01 37.41 7.36
C GLU A 29 -5.62 38.06 7.47
N VAL A 30 -4.96 38.01 8.64
CA VAL A 30 -3.77 38.80 8.92
C VAL A 30 -2.45 38.04 8.76
N PHE A 31 -2.48 36.71 8.76
CA PHE A 31 -1.34 35.89 8.39
C PHE A 31 -1.70 35.02 7.16
N PRO A 32 -1.51 35.53 5.95
CA PRO A 32 -1.24 34.66 4.84
C PRO A 32 0.17 34.10 5.12
N LEU A 33 0.27 33.05 5.93
CA LEU A 33 1.45 32.19 5.91
C LEU A 33 1.51 31.65 4.50
N THR A 34 2.22 32.36 3.65
CA THR A 34 2.68 32.01 2.32
C THR A 34 3.73 30.91 2.40
N LEU A 35 3.48 29.92 3.22
CA LEU A 35 4.11 28.61 3.15
C LEU A 35 3.39 27.92 1.99
N GLY A 36 4.09 27.59 0.94
CA GLY A 36 3.76 26.97 -0.35
C GLY A 36 2.54 26.06 -0.53
N PHE A 37 1.58 26.05 0.37
CA PHE A 37 0.37 25.24 0.42
C PHE A 37 -0.90 26.04 0.04
N GLN A 38 -0.84 26.82 -1.03
CA GLN A 38 -2.07 27.36 -1.62
C GLN A 38 -2.82 26.23 -2.32
N GLY A 39 -4.15 26.13 -2.11
CA GLY A 39 -5.01 25.18 -2.77
C GLY A 39 -5.45 23.99 -1.91
N ARG A 40 -6.01 22.98 -2.59
CA ARG A 40 -6.47 21.74 -1.98
C ARG A 40 -5.31 20.75 -1.88
N TRP A 41 -5.25 20.00 -0.77
CA TRP A 41 -4.19 19.04 -0.51
C TRP A 41 -4.69 17.76 0.10
N VAL A 42 -4.09 16.66 -0.32
CA VAL A 42 -4.25 15.33 0.27
C VAL A 42 -2.87 14.86 0.72
N GLY A 43 -2.69 14.74 2.02
CA GLY A 43 -1.53 14.13 2.64
C GLY A 43 -1.84 12.69 3.09
N VAL A 44 -0.85 11.81 3.04
CA VAL A 44 -0.96 10.43 3.56
C VAL A 44 0.17 10.11 4.51
N ILE A 45 -0.16 9.47 5.62
CA ILE A 45 0.79 8.86 6.53
C ILE A 45 0.99 7.42 6.06
N LEU A 46 2.23 7.06 5.70
CA LEU A 46 2.56 5.72 5.23
C LEU A 46 2.77 4.78 6.43
N GLU A 47 2.08 3.66 6.43
CA GLU A 47 2.12 2.66 7.49
C GLU A 47 2.46 1.26 6.94
N GLY A 48 2.97 0.40 7.80
CA GLY A 48 3.27 -0.99 7.46
C GLY A 48 4.48 -1.16 6.53
N GLN A 49 4.54 -2.33 5.90
CA GLN A 49 5.61 -2.70 4.96
C GLN A 49 5.29 -2.22 3.54
N LEU A 50 6.18 -2.53 2.57
CA LEU A 50 6.11 -2.08 1.18
C LEU A 50 4.69 -2.13 0.59
N GLY A 51 4.02 -3.28 0.64
CA GLY A 51 2.69 -3.41 0.05
C GLY A 51 1.63 -2.49 0.67
N ASN A 52 1.66 -2.27 2.00
CA ASN A 52 0.75 -1.35 2.66
C ASN A 52 1.05 0.10 2.29
N GLN A 53 2.34 0.47 2.19
CA GLN A 53 2.75 1.82 1.77
C GLN A 53 2.35 2.11 0.32
N LEU A 54 2.44 1.12 -0.58
CA LEU A 54 1.93 1.25 -1.95
C LEU A 54 0.42 1.50 -1.98
N TRP A 55 -0.35 0.84 -1.12
CA TRP A 55 -1.78 1.11 -0.96
C TRP A 55 -2.04 2.55 -0.50
N GLY A 56 -1.37 3.00 0.55
CA GLY A 56 -1.48 4.39 1.01
C GLY A 56 -1.19 5.39 -0.10
N MET A 57 -0.12 5.18 -0.87
CA MET A 57 0.26 6.05 -1.99
C MET A 57 -0.75 6.03 -3.13
N ALA A 58 -1.17 4.87 -3.61
CA ALA A 58 -2.09 4.76 -4.74
C ALA A 58 -3.47 5.34 -4.40
N SER A 59 -4.01 4.95 -3.23
CA SER A 59 -5.34 5.40 -2.79
C SER A 59 -5.38 6.90 -2.52
N SER A 60 -4.37 7.44 -1.82
CA SER A 60 -4.32 8.89 -1.57
C SER A 60 -4.12 9.71 -2.85
N HIS A 61 -3.35 9.21 -3.81
CA HIS A 61 -3.21 9.84 -5.12
C HIS A 61 -4.54 9.84 -5.89
N GLY A 62 -5.27 8.72 -5.92
CA GLY A 62 -6.58 8.64 -6.55
C GLY A 62 -7.58 9.58 -5.92
N ILE A 63 -7.61 9.66 -4.59
CA ILE A 63 -8.45 10.59 -3.84
C ILE A 63 -8.05 12.03 -4.14
N ALA A 64 -6.77 12.37 -4.20
CA ALA A 64 -6.31 13.70 -4.55
C ALA A 64 -6.76 14.12 -5.95
N ARG A 65 -6.66 13.22 -6.92
CA ARG A 65 -7.15 13.48 -8.28
C ARG A 65 -8.66 13.66 -8.34
N ALA A 66 -9.44 12.84 -7.65
CA ALA A 66 -10.89 12.98 -7.57
C ALA A 66 -11.32 14.29 -6.92
N ARG A 67 -10.46 14.89 -6.09
CA ARG A 67 -10.70 16.16 -5.40
C ARG A 67 -10.11 17.38 -6.11
N ASP A 68 -9.43 17.21 -7.21
CA ASP A 68 -8.60 18.27 -7.84
C ASP A 68 -7.66 18.91 -6.81
N ALA A 69 -6.87 18.08 -6.15
CA ALA A 69 -6.00 18.45 -5.05
C ALA A 69 -4.55 18.07 -5.32
N ASN A 70 -3.63 18.83 -4.75
CA ASN A 70 -2.24 18.45 -4.67
C ASN A 70 -2.08 17.24 -3.75
N TRP A 71 -1.00 16.45 -3.94
CA TRP A 71 -0.77 15.23 -3.22
C TRP A 71 0.67 15.13 -2.72
N CYS A 72 0.84 14.63 -1.50
CA CYS A 72 2.13 14.36 -0.89
C CYS A 72 2.04 13.26 0.17
N TRP A 73 3.18 12.67 0.55
CA TRP A 73 3.26 11.77 1.69
C TRP A 73 3.96 12.45 2.86
N VAL A 74 3.56 12.11 4.08
CA VAL A 74 4.13 12.65 5.31
C VAL A 74 5.17 11.67 5.85
N ASP A 75 6.39 12.18 6.05
CA ASP A 75 7.43 11.43 6.73
C ASP A 75 7.17 11.40 8.24
N THR A 76 6.97 10.22 8.79
CA THR A 76 6.84 9.99 10.22
C THR A 76 8.12 9.41 10.83
N THR A 77 9.25 9.40 10.14
CA THR A 77 10.55 8.87 10.59
C THR A 77 11.21 9.70 11.71
N GLY A 78 10.46 10.33 12.57
CA GLY A 78 10.92 10.92 13.81
C GLY A 78 10.79 9.93 14.97
N ARG A 79 10.50 10.45 16.17
CA ARG A 79 10.27 9.69 17.41
C ARG A 79 9.17 8.63 17.35
N TRP A 80 8.38 8.56 16.26
CA TRP A 80 7.20 7.74 16.10
C TRP A 80 7.30 6.75 14.94
N ALA A 81 8.46 6.62 14.29
CA ALA A 81 8.64 5.71 13.17
C ALA A 81 8.59 4.26 13.65
N THR A 82 7.43 3.67 13.50
CA THR A 82 7.24 2.22 13.73
C THR A 82 7.69 1.42 12.51
N TYR A 83 7.84 2.07 11.34
CA TYR A 83 8.07 1.40 10.07
C TYR A 83 9.15 2.10 9.23
N GLN A 84 9.97 1.28 8.58
CA GLN A 84 10.97 1.74 7.63
C GLN A 84 10.28 2.21 6.33
N HIS A 85 10.68 3.35 5.77
CA HIS A 85 10.12 3.79 4.49
C HIS A 85 10.70 2.99 3.34
N TYR A 86 9.80 2.46 2.50
CA TYR A 86 10.15 1.64 1.34
C TYR A 86 10.24 2.45 0.03
N ILE A 87 10.16 3.78 0.10
CA ILE A 87 10.21 4.69 -1.07
C ILE A 87 11.50 4.51 -1.88
N GLN A 88 12.61 4.16 -1.24
CA GLN A 88 13.89 3.85 -1.90
C GLN A 88 13.80 2.74 -2.95
N TRP A 89 12.78 1.87 -2.87
CA TRP A 89 12.53 0.79 -3.79
C TRP A 89 11.70 1.20 -5.02
N LEU A 90 11.33 2.47 -5.09
CA LEU A 90 10.50 3.03 -6.15
C LEU A 90 11.32 4.00 -7.02
N THR A 91 10.99 4.06 -8.31
CA THR A 91 11.28 5.20 -9.16
C THR A 91 10.02 6.04 -9.30
N SER A 92 10.13 7.33 -9.42
CA SER A 92 8.98 8.23 -9.50
C SER A 92 8.10 8.23 -8.23
N ALA A 93 8.72 8.15 -7.06
CA ALA A 93 8.01 8.29 -5.80
C ALA A 93 7.30 9.66 -5.71
N PRO A 94 6.16 9.73 -5.01
CA PRO A 94 5.50 11.00 -4.77
C PRO A 94 6.41 11.98 -4.01
N ARG A 95 6.08 13.26 -4.14
CA ARG A 95 6.76 14.30 -3.37
C ARG A 95 6.47 14.10 -1.88
N GLN A 96 7.50 14.21 -1.06
CA GLN A 96 7.33 14.35 0.38
C GLN A 96 6.66 15.68 0.68
N CYS A 97 5.72 15.72 1.62
CA CYS A 97 5.19 16.98 2.13
C CYS A 97 6.35 17.73 2.79
N GLU A 98 6.52 19.00 2.45
CA GLU A 98 7.64 19.80 2.97
C GLU A 98 7.64 19.79 4.51
N ASN A 99 8.75 19.36 5.07
CA ASN A 99 8.99 19.26 6.49
C ASN A 99 9.79 20.49 6.95
N ASP A 100 9.17 21.65 7.01
CA ASP A 100 9.76 22.78 7.73
C ASP A 100 9.56 22.53 9.23
N GLY A 101 10.55 21.96 9.91
CA GLY A 101 10.53 21.40 11.26
C GLY A 101 9.57 22.03 12.30
N TRP A 102 9.58 23.35 12.48
CA TRP A 102 8.65 24.06 13.38
C TRP A 102 7.27 24.33 12.74
N ALA A 103 7.19 24.43 11.42
CA ALA A 103 5.93 24.59 10.72
C ALA A 103 5.01 23.36 10.91
N ASN A 104 5.57 22.17 11.09
CA ASN A 104 4.78 20.97 11.39
C ASN A 104 4.10 21.02 12.75
N VAL A 105 4.72 21.57 13.78
CA VAL A 105 4.09 21.73 15.11
C VAL A 105 2.95 22.75 15.01
N ILE A 106 3.17 23.87 14.32
CA ILE A 106 2.16 24.89 14.10
C ILE A 106 1.05 24.38 13.19
N LEU A 107 1.38 23.64 12.12
CA LEU A 107 0.41 23.00 11.25
C LEU A 107 -0.40 21.93 11.98
N TRP A 108 0.16 21.19 12.92
CA TRP A 108 -0.54 20.20 13.75
C TRP A 108 -1.50 20.86 14.75
N VAL A 109 -1.13 21.98 15.34
CA VAL A 109 -1.92 22.67 16.37
C VAL A 109 -2.95 23.63 15.76
N PHE A 110 -2.63 24.27 14.62
CA PHE A 110 -3.45 25.35 14.03
C PHE A 110 -3.93 25.05 12.61
N SER A 111 -3.64 23.86 12.06
CA SER A 111 -3.96 23.58 10.67
C SER A 111 -5.43 23.22 10.46
N PRO A 112 -6.06 23.71 9.38
CA PRO A 112 -7.36 23.26 8.92
C PRO A 112 -7.31 21.87 8.24
N TYR A 113 -6.31 21.03 8.51
CA TYR A 113 -6.30 19.65 8.04
C TYR A 113 -7.40 18.88 8.74
N HIS A 114 -8.25 18.25 7.94
CA HIS A 114 -9.18 17.28 8.44
C HIS A 114 -8.50 15.92 8.43
N PHE A 115 -8.30 15.36 9.62
CA PHE A 115 -7.74 14.03 9.79
C PHE A 115 -8.84 13.00 9.50
N ILE A 116 -8.59 12.07 8.57
CA ILE A 116 -9.51 11.00 8.21
C ILE A 116 -8.79 9.67 8.36
N SER A 117 -9.43 8.72 9.04
CA SER A 117 -8.96 7.33 9.16
C SER A 117 -9.99 6.37 8.55
N ASP A 118 -9.53 5.20 8.10
CA ASP A 118 -10.39 4.12 7.60
C ASP A 118 -11.19 3.40 8.70
N ASN A 119 -10.95 3.77 9.96
CA ASN A 119 -11.67 3.22 11.14
C ASN A 119 -11.70 1.68 11.18
N GLY A 120 -10.66 1.02 10.67
CA GLY A 120 -10.55 -0.43 10.64
C GLY A 120 -11.28 -1.11 9.47
N ASN A 121 -12.03 -0.38 8.64
CA ASN A 121 -12.68 -0.91 7.45
C ASN A 121 -11.86 -0.59 6.18
N PHE A 122 -10.59 -0.93 6.23
CA PHE A 122 -9.57 -0.52 5.26
C PHE A 122 -9.77 -1.12 3.86
N ALA A 123 -10.46 -2.24 3.72
CA ALA A 123 -10.67 -2.95 2.45
C ALA A 123 -11.94 -2.51 1.70
N LYS A 124 -12.66 -1.54 2.26
CA LYS A 124 -13.90 -0.99 1.68
C LYS A 124 -13.69 0.44 1.19
N TYR A 125 -14.22 0.74 0.01
CA TYR A 125 -14.30 2.12 -0.45
C TYR A 125 -15.20 2.95 0.46
N GLN A 126 -14.73 4.12 0.84
CA GLN A 126 -15.46 5.06 1.69
C GLN A 126 -15.50 6.44 1.02
N ASP A 127 -16.68 6.88 0.66
CA ASP A 127 -16.88 8.16 -0.05
C ASP A 127 -16.42 9.39 0.74
N ILE A 128 -16.39 9.30 2.08
CA ILE A 128 -15.95 10.40 2.94
C ILE A 128 -14.57 10.96 2.59
N PHE A 129 -13.68 10.13 2.05
CA PHE A 129 -12.36 10.58 1.64
C PHE A 129 -12.43 11.51 0.42
N VAL A 130 -13.40 11.30 -0.47
CA VAL A 130 -13.59 12.09 -1.69
C VAL A 130 -14.55 13.26 -1.45
N SER A 131 -15.67 13.02 -0.76
CA SER A 131 -16.77 13.97 -0.57
C SER A 131 -16.49 15.03 0.50
N SER A 132 -15.45 14.91 1.31
CA SER A 132 -15.10 15.89 2.33
C SER A 132 -14.99 17.31 1.77
N SER A 133 -15.71 18.26 2.34
CA SER A 133 -15.66 19.68 1.95
C SER A 133 -14.37 20.40 2.37
N LYS A 134 -13.56 19.77 3.21
CA LYS A 134 -12.32 20.38 3.74
C LYS A 134 -11.27 20.52 2.63
N PRO A 135 -10.62 21.68 2.49
CA PRO A 135 -9.62 21.89 1.44
C PRO A 135 -8.38 21.03 1.65
N ARG A 136 -8.05 20.70 2.88
CA ARG A 136 -6.87 19.92 3.24
C ARG A 136 -7.27 18.72 4.08
N ILE A 137 -6.85 17.52 3.66
CA ILE A 137 -7.07 16.29 4.41
C ILE A 137 -5.74 15.60 4.66
N LEU A 138 -5.59 15.01 5.83
CA LEU A 138 -4.50 14.13 6.19
C LEU A 138 -5.08 12.74 6.47
N MET A 139 -4.62 11.77 5.71
CA MET A 139 -5.14 10.42 5.75
C MET A 139 -4.19 9.50 6.50
N LYS A 140 -4.76 8.65 7.33
CA LYS A 140 -4.07 7.56 8.02
C LYS A 140 -4.91 6.29 7.89
N GLY A 141 -4.24 5.17 7.64
CA GLY A 141 -4.89 3.87 7.52
C GLY A 141 -4.32 3.06 6.37
N MET A 142 -4.83 1.85 6.22
CA MET A 142 -4.36 0.91 5.19
C MET A 142 -4.91 1.22 3.80
N LEU A 143 -6.12 1.80 3.70
CA LEU A 143 -6.77 2.28 2.47
C LEU A 143 -6.76 1.25 1.33
N GLN A 144 -7.06 -0.01 1.64
CA GLN A 144 -6.86 -1.16 0.75
C GLN A 144 -8.10 -1.49 -0.11
N SER A 145 -8.74 -0.48 -0.67
CA SER A 145 -9.77 -0.65 -1.70
C SER A 145 -9.24 -0.20 -3.06
N TYR A 146 -9.24 -1.09 -4.06
CA TYR A 146 -8.80 -0.72 -5.41
C TYR A 146 -9.68 0.37 -6.06
N LYS A 147 -10.87 0.60 -5.52
CA LYS A 147 -11.79 1.65 -6.00
C LYS A 147 -11.34 3.07 -5.66
N PHE A 148 -10.37 3.25 -4.76
CA PHE A 148 -9.81 4.57 -4.49
C PHE A 148 -8.95 5.11 -5.65
N PHE A 149 -8.41 4.24 -6.50
CA PHE A 149 -7.65 4.65 -7.67
C PHE A 149 -8.28 4.10 -8.94
N ASN A 150 -8.35 4.95 -9.96
CA ASN A 150 -8.88 4.56 -11.25
C ASN A 150 -7.87 3.65 -11.97
N PRO A 151 -8.24 2.44 -12.41
CA PRO A 151 -7.35 1.56 -13.18
C PRO A 151 -6.86 2.19 -14.49
N ASP A 152 -7.61 3.13 -15.05
CA ASP A 152 -7.22 3.86 -16.28
C ASP A 152 -6.18 4.95 -16.03
N LEU A 153 -5.89 5.28 -14.78
CA LEU A 153 -4.87 6.26 -14.42
C LEU A 153 -3.56 5.56 -14.06
N PRO A 154 -2.42 6.11 -14.49
CA PRO A 154 -1.13 5.53 -14.14
C PRO A 154 -0.94 5.56 -12.62
N ILE A 155 -0.53 4.43 -12.07
CA ILE A 155 -0.08 4.34 -10.68
C ILE A 155 1.09 5.32 -10.48
N PRO A 156 1.09 6.10 -9.38
CA PRO A 156 2.02 7.22 -9.19
C PRO A 156 3.46 6.81 -8.85
N PHE A 157 3.78 5.52 -8.97
CA PHE A 157 5.12 4.99 -8.69
C PHE A 157 5.45 3.83 -9.64
N LYS A 158 6.74 3.50 -9.71
CA LYS A 158 7.25 2.32 -10.44
C LYS A 158 8.26 1.60 -9.55
N LEU A 159 8.23 0.28 -9.58
CA LEU A 159 9.26 -0.52 -8.91
C LEU A 159 10.61 -0.29 -9.57
N ARG A 160 11.64 0.00 -8.76
CA ARG A 160 13.00 0.27 -9.24
C ARG A 160 13.55 -0.89 -10.07
N ALA A 161 13.27 -2.11 -9.64
CA ALA A 161 13.77 -3.32 -10.27
C ALA A 161 12.94 -3.83 -11.47
N ALA A 162 11.88 -3.11 -11.90
CA ALA A 162 10.92 -3.61 -12.90
C ALA A 162 11.57 -4.06 -14.23
N SER A 163 12.56 -3.31 -14.73
CA SER A 163 13.25 -3.67 -15.99
C SER A 163 14.15 -4.91 -15.84
N MET A 164 14.83 -5.02 -14.70
CA MET A 164 15.68 -6.17 -14.38
C MET A 164 14.84 -7.44 -14.21
N ALA A 165 13.70 -7.34 -13.53
CA ALA A 165 12.78 -8.45 -13.31
C ALA A 165 12.20 -8.96 -14.65
N ARG A 166 11.74 -8.07 -15.53
CA ARG A 166 11.26 -8.47 -16.88
C ARG A 166 12.34 -9.23 -17.66
N ARG A 167 13.59 -8.76 -17.64
CA ARG A 167 14.70 -9.46 -18.30
C ARG A 167 14.97 -10.83 -17.65
N TRP A 168 14.95 -10.90 -16.33
CA TRP A 168 15.19 -12.12 -15.58
C TRP A 168 14.14 -13.20 -15.88
N VAL A 169 12.86 -12.81 -15.92
CA VAL A 169 11.72 -13.65 -16.28
C VAL A 169 11.81 -14.10 -17.74
N GLY A 170 12.09 -13.18 -18.67
CA GLY A 170 12.14 -13.46 -20.10
C GLY A 170 13.27 -14.45 -20.49
N VAL A 171 14.48 -14.30 -19.93
CA VAL A 171 15.60 -15.22 -20.19
C VAL A 171 15.29 -16.65 -19.72
N ARG A 172 14.44 -16.81 -18.71
CA ARG A 172 14.04 -18.11 -18.14
C ARG A 172 12.73 -18.66 -18.71
N ASN A 173 12.09 -17.90 -19.60
CA ASN A 173 10.76 -18.21 -20.14
C ASN A 173 9.71 -18.49 -19.05
N ILE A 174 9.81 -17.79 -17.92
CA ILE A 174 8.88 -17.95 -16.80
C ILE A 174 7.55 -17.30 -17.18
N THR A 175 6.46 -18.04 -17.01
CA THR A 175 5.12 -17.55 -17.34
C THR A 175 4.20 -17.42 -16.14
N VAL A 176 4.47 -18.14 -15.05
CA VAL A 176 3.62 -18.18 -13.85
C VAL A 176 4.42 -17.78 -12.61
N ALA A 177 3.93 -16.80 -11.87
CA ALA A 177 4.43 -16.52 -10.52
C ALA A 177 3.49 -17.12 -9.47
N ILE A 178 4.07 -17.79 -8.48
CA ILE A 178 3.38 -18.25 -7.28
C ILE A 178 3.97 -17.45 -6.10
N HIS A 179 3.15 -16.59 -5.48
CA HIS A 179 3.54 -15.91 -4.26
C HIS A 179 3.12 -16.73 -3.05
N ILE A 180 4.05 -17.04 -2.18
CA ILE A 180 3.82 -17.81 -0.94
C ILE A 180 4.25 -16.97 0.25
N ARG A 181 3.28 -16.59 1.08
CA ARG A 181 3.49 -15.85 2.33
C ARG A 181 3.18 -16.73 3.52
N ARG A 182 4.18 -17.05 4.33
CA ARG A 182 4.06 -17.91 5.51
C ARG A 182 4.65 -17.27 6.76
N GLY A 183 5.84 -16.77 6.74
CA GLY A 183 6.61 -16.14 7.80
C GLY A 183 5.84 -15.79 9.07
N ASP A 184 5.51 -14.50 9.24
CA ASP A 184 4.71 -13.99 10.35
C ASP A 184 3.26 -14.51 10.35
N LYS A 185 2.75 -15.00 9.21
CA LYS A 185 1.36 -15.46 9.05
C LYS A 185 1.05 -16.79 9.72
N LEU A 186 2.05 -17.55 10.08
CA LEU A 186 1.88 -18.76 10.89
C LEU A 186 1.41 -18.46 12.32
N TRP A 187 1.62 -17.23 12.79
CA TRP A 187 1.35 -16.79 14.16
C TRP A 187 0.29 -15.68 14.27
N ASP A 188 -0.20 -15.21 13.12
CA ASP A 188 -1.13 -14.08 13.05
C ASP A 188 -2.57 -14.59 13.17
N ILE A 189 -3.21 -14.27 14.30
CA ILE A 189 -4.61 -14.62 14.54
C ILE A 189 -5.49 -13.87 13.52
N GLY A 190 -6.05 -14.60 12.56
CA GLY A 190 -6.97 -14.07 11.54
C GLY A 190 -6.44 -13.99 10.12
N ASN A 191 -5.13 -14.22 9.91
CA ASN A 191 -4.54 -14.33 8.56
C ASN A 191 -3.80 -15.66 8.45
N VAL A 192 -4.51 -16.72 8.13
CA VAL A 192 -3.92 -18.05 8.02
C VAL A 192 -3.29 -18.22 6.65
N ALA A 193 -2.01 -18.60 6.62
CA ALA A 193 -1.30 -18.93 5.38
C ALA A 193 -2.05 -20.04 4.63
N PRO A 194 -2.31 -19.92 3.31
CA PRO A 194 -2.96 -20.96 2.55
C PRO A 194 -2.17 -22.26 2.62
N PRO A 195 -2.84 -23.43 2.76
CA PRO A 195 -2.21 -24.72 2.76
C PRO A 195 -1.73 -25.13 1.35
N LEU A 196 -0.95 -26.21 1.25
CA LEU A 196 -0.46 -26.73 -0.02
C LEU A 196 -1.61 -27.07 -0.99
N SER A 197 -2.71 -27.56 -0.47
CA SER A 197 -3.91 -27.90 -1.24
C SER A 197 -4.48 -26.72 -2.04
N TYR A 198 -4.40 -25.49 -1.49
CA TYR A 198 -4.75 -24.27 -2.23
C TYR A 198 -3.89 -24.08 -3.48
N TYR A 199 -2.56 -24.18 -3.35
CA TYR A 199 -1.65 -24.00 -4.48
C TYR A 199 -1.83 -25.06 -5.55
N ASN A 200 -2.03 -26.32 -5.15
CA ASN A 200 -2.31 -27.42 -6.07
C ASN A 200 -3.60 -27.18 -6.86
N LEU A 201 -4.66 -26.75 -6.18
CA LEU A 201 -5.92 -26.41 -6.82
C LEU A 201 -5.76 -25.23 -7.79
N ALA A 202 -5.04 -24.17 -7.38
CA ALA A 202 -4.79 -22.99 -8.21
C ALA A 202 -3.97 -23.31 -9.46
N ILE A 203 -2.94 -24.15 -9.34
CA ILE A 203 -2.15 -24.65 -10.48
C ILE A 203 -3.02 -25.48 -11.43
N SER A 204 -3.81 -26.40 -10.89
CA SER A 204 -4.73 -27.23 -11.68
C SER A 204 -5.75 -26.37 -12.45
N MET A 205 -6.35 -25.38 -11.78
CA MET A 205 -7.28 -24.45 -12.42
C MET A 205 -6.60 -23.63 -13.52
N LEU A 206 -5.40 -23.12 -13.29
CA LEU A 206 -4.65 -22.38 -14.29
C LEU A 206 -4.37 -23.24 -15.53
N THR A 207 -3.96 -24.49 -15.34
CA THR A 207 -3.70 -25.44 -16.43
C THR A 207 -4.96 -25.71 -17.26
N GLN A 208 -6.12 -25.78 -16.61
CA GLN A 208 -7.40 -25.95 -17.30
C GLN A 208 -7.84 -24.71 -18.07
N LEU A 209 -7.62 -23.53 -17.51
CA LEU A 209 -7.98 -22.27 -18.16
C LEU A 209 -7.07 -21.94 -19.36
N PHE A 210 -5.80 -22.31 -19.29
CA PHE A 210 -4.80 -22.00 -20.30
C PHE A 210 -4.00 -23.24 -20.73
N PRO A 211 -4.65 -24.25 -21.32
CA PRO A 211 -4.01 -25.54 -21.63
C PRO A 211 -2.94 -25.46 -22.73
N GLN A 212 -2.94 -24.36 -23.51
CA GLN A 212 -1.97 -24.16 -24.58
C GLN A 212 -0.76 -23.30 -24.14
N ASP A 213 -0.82 -22.71 -22.94
CA ASP A 213 0.27 -21.90 -22.46
C ASP A 213 1.36 -22.77 -21.83
N PRO A 214 2.63 -22.57 -22.19
CA PRO A 214 3.72 -23.20 -21.46
C PRO A 214 3.72 -22.68 -20.03
N GLN A 215 3.78 -23.59 -19.06
CA GLN A 215 3.75 -23.23 -17.63
C GLN A 215 5.12 -23.47 -17.00
N THR A 216 5.92 -22.42 -16.99
CA THR A 216 7.19 -22.38 -16.26
C THR A 216 7.00 -21.48 -15.04
N PHE A 217 7.29 -22.01 -13.86
CA PHE A 217 6.93 -21.41 -12.58
C PHE A 217 8.12 -20.73 -11.90
N VAL A 218 7.82 -19.61 -11.23
CA VAL A 218 8.67 -19.05 -10.17
C VAL A 218 7.86 -18.92 -8.89
N ILE A 219 8.44 -19.37 -7.78
CA ILE A 219 7.89 -19.19 -6.45
C ILE A 219 8.61 -18.05 -5.78
N VAL A 220 7.86 -16.99 -5.42
CA VAL A 220 8.36 -15.87 -4.61
C VAL A 220 7.85 -16.05 -3.19
N THR A 221 8.77 -16.23 -2.24
CA THR A 221 8.40 -16.65 -0.88
C THR A 221 9.27 -16.02 0.19
N ASP A 222 8.73 -15.92 1.41
CA ASP A 222 9.46 -15.62 2.64
C ASP A 222 9.78 -16.88 3.47
N ASP A 223 9.41 -18.08 2.97
CA ASP A 223 9.69 -19.37 3.61
C ASP A 223 10.20 -20.40 2.57
N PRO A 224 11.44 -20.23 2.09
CA PRO A 224 12.02 -21.16 1.10
C PRO A 224 12.21 -22.57 1.64
N GLY A 225 12.37 -22.73 2.96
CA GLY A 225 12.50 -24.06 3.58
C GLY A 225 11.20 -24.87 3.46
N TRP A 226 10.07 -24.24 3.69
CA TRP A 226 8.78 -24.91 3.47
C TRP A 226 8.56 -25.27 2.01
N VAL A 227 8.91 -24.38 1.07
CA VAL A 227 8.78 -24.64 -0.37
C VAL A 227 9.61 -25.85 -0.78
N GLN A 228 10.87 -25.94 -0.32
CA GLN A 228 11.76 -27.05 -0.62
C GLN A 228 11.29 -28.40 -0.08
N ALA A 229 10.51 -28.39 0.99
CA ALA A 229 9.95 -29.61 1.58
C ALA A 229 8.74 -30.16 0.81
N GLN A 230 8.18 -29.40 -0.14
CA GLN A 230 7.02 -29.83 -0.94
C GLN A 230 7.49 -30.44 -2.27
N SER A 231 7.19 -31.71 -2.50
CA SER A 231 7.51 -32.41 -3.75
C SER A 231 6.83 -31.80 -4.97
N GLU A 232 5.65 -31.21 -4.78
CA GLU A 232 4.82 -30.55 -5.78
C GLU A 232 5.50 -29.34 -6.44
N PHE A 233 6.40 -28.72 -5.72
CA PHE A 233 7.20 -27.57 -6.22
C PHE A 233 8.55 -27.96 -6.80
N SER A 234 8.82 -29.26 -6.90
CA SER A 234 10.08 -29.77 -7.46
C SER A 234 10.30 -29.27 -8.89
N GLY A 235 11.48 -28.76 -9.17
CA GLY A 235 11.82 -28.20 -10.49
C GLY A 235 11.34 -26.77 -10.75
N MET A 236 10.57 -26.16 -9.86
CA MET A 236 10.20 -24.75 -9.95
C MET A 236 11.35 -23.83 -9.45
N HIS A 237 11.48 -22.66 -10.06
CA HIS A 237 12.40 -21.65 -9.56
C HIS A 237 11.90 -21.10 -8.23
N THR A 238 12.74 -21.07 -7.21
CA THR A 238 12.41 -20.41 -5.93
C THR A 238 13.22 -19.13 -5.80
N LEU A 239 12.57 -18.04 -5.45
CA LEU A 239 13.12 -16.71 -5.29
C LEU A 239 12.79 -16.15 -3.91
N MET A 240 13.83 -15.74 -3.20
CA MET A 240 13.80 -14.87 -2.04
C MET A 240 15.03 -13.99 -2.14
N SER A 241 14.83 -12.75 -2.58
CA SER A 241 15.94 -11.81 -2.70
C SER A 241 15.99 -10.84 -1.51
N GLU A 242 17.07 -10.09 -1.40
CA GLU A 242 17.18 -9.00 -0.43
C GLU A 242 16.50 -7.70 -0.94
N ASP A 243 16.06 -7.70 -2.20
CA ASP A 243 15.40 -6.56 -2.84
C ASP A 243 13.89 -6.83 -3.03
N PRO A 244 13.03 -6.35 -2.12
CA PRO A 244 11.58 -6.55 -2.23
C PRO A 244 10.98 -5.90 -3.49
N SER A 245 11.61 -4.89 -4.06
CA SER A 245 11.21 -4.31 -5.34
C SER A 245 11.45 -5.29 -6.50
N PHE A 246 12.52 -6.08 -6.44
CA PHE A 246 12.81 -7.10 -7.44
C PHE A 246 11.82 -8.27 -7.33
N ASP A 247 11.61 -8.80 -6.13
CA ASP A 247 10.69 -9.90 -5.89
C ASP A 247 9.26 -9.58 -6.34
N MET A 248 8.76 -8.40 -5.97
CA MET A 248 7.45 -7.92 -6.41
C MET A 248 7.40 -7.71 -7.93
N ALA A 249 8.47 -7.18 -8.52
CA ALA A 249 8.55 -6.95 -9.96
C ALA A 249 8.63 -8.27 -10.76
N VAL A 250 9.18 -9.34 -10.20
CA VAL A 250 9.16 -10.68 -10.81
C VAL A 250 7.73 -11.20 -10.88
N ILE A 251 6.95 -11.06 -9.79
CA ILE A 251 5.52 -11.41 -9.82
C ILE A 251 4.81 -10.62 -10.92
N ALA A 252 5.03 -9.29 -10.97
CA ALA A 252 4.40 -8.43 -11.96
C ALA A 252 4.80 -8.77 -13.41
N ALA A 253 6.01 -9.25 -13.63
CA ALA A 253 6.53 -9.56 -14.96
C ALA A 253 5.96 -10.88 -15.55
N CYS A 254 5.45 -11.78 -14.72
CA CYS A 254 4.88 -13.04 -15.15
C CYS A 254 3.48 -12.83 -15.79
N LYS A 255 3.12 -13.70 -16.74
CA LYS A 255 1.83 -13.66 -17.42
C LYS A 255 0.69 -14.01 -16.46
N HIS A 256 0.82 -15.11 -15.72
CA HIS A 256 -0.16 -15.56 -14.75
C HIS A 256 0.37 -15.43 -13.31
N LYS A 257 -0.53 -15.24 -12.35
CA LYS A 257 -0.17 -15.07 -10.95
C LYS A 257 -1.10 -15.91 -10.07
N ILE A 258 -0.50 -16.67 -9.18
CA ILE A 258 -1.17 -17.32 -8.05
C ILE A 258 -0.65 -16.65 -6.80
N ILE A 259 -1.51 -15.94 -6.10
CA ILE A 259 -1.08 -15.14 -4.93
C ILE A 259 -1.57 -15.76 -3.62
N SER A 260 -0.75 -15.60 -2.59
CA SER A 260 -1.10 -15.89 -1.21
C SER A 260 -1.78 -14.67 -0.57
N ILE A 261 -1.92 -14.72 0.74
CA ILE A 261 -2.40 -13.61 1.56
C ILE A 261 -1.41 -12.44 1.57
N GLY A 262 -1.92 -11.25 1.94
CA GLY A 262 -1.13 -10.04 2.16
C GLY A 262 -0.99 -9.15 0.94
N THR A 263 -0.61 -7.91 1.22
CA THR A 263 -0.58 -6.82 0.25
C THR A 263 0.58 -6.90 -0.74
N PHE A 264 1.64 -7.64 -0.41
CA PHE A 264 2.81 -7.78 -1.27
C PHE A 264 2.47 -8.54 -2.58
N GLY A 265 1.87 -9.73 -2.44
CA GLY A 265 1.44 -10.53 -3.60
C GLY A 265 0.34 -9.83 -4.39
N TRP A 266 -0.57 -9.14 -3.70
CA TRP A 266 -1.61 -8.35 -4.33
C TRP A 266 -1.01 -7.30 -5.27
N TRP A 267 -0.04 -6.50 -4.80
CA TRP A 267 0.63 -5.48 -5.63
C TRP A 267 1.45 -6.09 -6.75
N GLY A 268 2.16 -7.19 -6.50
CA GLY A 268 2.86 -7.92 -7.55
C GLY A 268 1.91 -8.35 -8.66
N ALA A 269 0.73 -8.86 -8.31
CA ALA A 269 -0.28 -9.23 -9.30
C ALA A 269 -0.86 -8.01 -10.01
N PHE A 270 -1.27 -6.98 -9.28
CA PHE A 270 -1.93 -5.79 -9.83
C PHE A 270 -1.07 -5.00 -10.80
N LEU A 271 0.22 -4.81 -10.49
CA LEU A 271 1.16 -4.07 -11.36
C LEU A 271 1.44 -4.78 -12.69
N GLY A 272 1.20 -6.07 -12.78
CA GLY A 272 1.34 -6.87 -14.00
C GLY A 272 0.03 -7.38 -14.56
N ASP A 273 -1.10 -6.89 -14.07
CA ASP A 273 -2.42 -7.28 -14.53
C ASP A 273 -2.77 -6.55 -15.84
N THR A 274 -3.26 -7.30 -16.81
CA THR A 274 -3.69 -6.74 -18.10
C THR A 274 -5.17 -6.38 -18.12
N GLY A 275 -5.93 -6.78 -17.09
CA GLY A 275 -7.39 -6.65 -17.05
C GLY A 275 -8.14 -7.56 -18.02
N ASP A 276 -7.45 -8.44 -18.75
CA ASP A 276 -8.04 -9.35 -19.74
C ASP A 276 -7.87 -10.82 -19.34
N ASN A 277 -8.93 -11.38 -18.77
CA ASN A 277 -8.98 -12.80 -18.31
C ASN A 277 -8.86 -13.83 -19.43
N ARG A 278 -8.94 -13.41 -20.68
CA ARG A 278 -8.75 -14.32 -21.83
C ARG A 278 -7.27 -14.57 -22.12
N THR A 279 -6.41 -13.69 -21.66
CA THR A 279 -4.96 -13.74 -21.94
C THR A 279 -4.12 -14.04 -20.71
N SER A 280 -4.62 -13.69 -19.51
CA SER A 280 -3.89 -13.89 -18.25
C SER A 280 -4.86 -14.18 -17.10
N ALA A 281 -4.37 -14.76 -16.02
CA ALA A 281 -5.14 -14.97 -14.80
C ALA A 281 -4.38 -14.49 -13.56
N VAL A 282 -5.16 -13.95 -12.62
CA VAL A 282 -4.74 -13.75 -11.22
C VAL A 282 -5.66 -14.60 -10.35
N ILE A 283 -5.09 -15.53 -9.61
CA ILE A 283 -5.80 -16.45 -8.70
C ILE A 283 -5.43 -16.11 -7.26
N TYR A 284 -6.43 -15.98 -6.38
CA TYR A 284 -6.25 -15.60 -4.98
C TYR A 284 -7.08 -16.44 -4.01
N PRO A 285 -6.66 -16.58 -2.74
CA PRO A 285 -7.41 -17.32 -1.73
C PRO A 285 -8.53 -16.46 -1.15
N THR A 286 -9.80 -16.92 -1.21
CA THR A 286 -10.96 -16.16 -0.75
C THR A 286 -11.03 -15.99 0.77
N LEU A 287 -10.47 -16.96 1.53
CA LEU A 287 -10.41 -16.91 3.00
C LEU A 287 -9.31 -15.98 3.53
N GLN A 288 -8.67 -15.22 2.65
CA GLN A 288 -7.51 -14.39 2.97
C GLN A 288 -7.70 -13.49 4.19
N MET A 289 -8.90 -12.98 4.42
CA MET A 289 -9.20 -12.03 5.49
C MET A 289 -10.31 -12.57 6.38
N GLN A 290 -9.96 -13.51 7.22
CA GLN A 290 -10.80 -13.87 8.36
C GLN A 290 -10.56 -12.92 9.55
N TRP A 291 -10.59 -11.61 9.30
CA TRP A 291 -10.74 -10.69 10.44
C TRP A 291 -12.05 -11.03 11.14
N PRO A 292 -12.11 -10.92 12.48
CA PRO A 292 -13.25 -11.42 13.22
C PRO A 292 -14.55 -10.93 12.58
N LYS A 293 -15.41 -11.85 12.16
CA LYS A 293 -16.75 -11.55 11.62
C LYS A 293 -17.56 -10.63 12.52
N ALA A 294 -17.19 -10.54 13.79
CA ALA A 294 -17.77 -9.66 14.80
C ALA A 294 -17.56 -8.15 14.53
N SER A 295 -16.63 -7.74 13.67
CA SER A 295 -16.33 -6.33 13.43
C SER A 295 -17.05 -5.72 12.23
N GLY A 296 -17.86 -6.48 11.48
CA GLY A 296 -18.49 -5.99 10.26
C GLY A 296 -17.49 -5.66 9.13
N PHE A 297 -16.33 -6.30 9.16
CA PHE A 297 -15.29 -6.13 8.14
C PHE A 297 -15.80 -6.53 6.75
N ASP A 298 -15.69 -5.62 5.78
CA ASP A 298 -16.13 -5.81 4.41
C ASP A 298 -14.92 -5.70 3.47
N ASN A 299 -14.60 -6.78 2.79
CA ASN A 299 -13.49 -6.87 1.83
C ASN A 299 -13.95 -6.91 0.37
N SER A 300 -15.19 -6.59 0.08
CA SER A 300 -15.78 -6.67 -1.26
C SER A 300 -15.08 -5.78 -2.30
N ASP A 301 -14.33 -4.78 -1.84
CA ASP A 301 -13.60 -3.84 -2.68
C ASP A 301 -12.07 -4.07 -2.65
N TYR A 302 -11.63 -5.21 -2.11
CA TYR A 302 -10.20 -5.52 -2.00
C TYR A 302 -9.63 -6.12 -3.29
N PHE A 303 -10.34 -7.08 -3.88
CA PHE A 303 -9.90 -7.74 -5.11
C PHE A 303 -10.62 -7.18 -6.33
N PRO A 304 -9.91 -6.90 -7.45
CA PRO A 304 -10.54 -6.60 -8.73
C PRO A 304 -11.51 -7.70 -9.15
N GLN A 305 -12.67 -7.33 -9.70
CA GLN A 305 -13.74 -8.27 -10.02
C GLN A 305 -13.39 -9.33 -11.07
N HIS A 306 -12.39 -9.06 -11.90
CA HIS A 306 -11.92 -9.99 -12.92
C HIS A 306 -10.90 -11.01 -12.39
N TRP A 307 -10.44 -10.88 -11.14
CA TRP A 307 -9.58 -11.87 -10.52
C TRP A 307 -10.39 -13.08 -10.07
N THR A 308 -9.75 -14.26 -10.04
CA THR A 308 -10.42 -15.52 -9.69
C THR A 308 -10.11 -15.90 -8.25
N GLY A 309 -11.15 -15.94 -7.42
CA GLY A 309 -11.06 -16.40 -6.05
C GLY A 309 -11.23 -17.92 -5.94
N ILE A 310 -10.44 -18.56 -5.09
CA ILE A 310 -10.55 -19.98 -4.75
C ILE A 310 -10.83 -20.13 -3.25
N ASP A 311 -11.92 -20.84 -2.95
CA ASP A 311 -12.18 -21.36 -1.61
C ASP A 311 -11.33 -22.60 -1.35
N TYR A 312 -10.77 -22.70 -0.16
CA TYR A 312 -10.02 -23.88 0.27
C TYR A 312 -10.37 -24.22 1.73
N ALA A 313 -10.32 -25.52 2.05
CA ALA A 313 -10.46 -25.95 3.43
C ALA A 313 -9.15 -25.69 4.19
N LEU A 314 -9.27 -25.15 5.41
CA LEU A 314 -8.13 -25.12 6.32
C LEU A 314 -7.81 -26.56 6.72
N GLU A 315 -6.57 -26.97 6.55
CA GLU A 315 -6.07 -28.24 7.09
C GLU A 315 -5.96 -28.09 8.62
N ASN A 316 -6.66 -28.96 9.36
CA ASN A 316 -6.68 -28.99 10.83
C ASN A 316 -5.35 -29.48 11.40
#